data_0c707f8132e86ebdef131671e89f77c4
#
_entry.id   0c707f8132e86ebdef131671e89f77c4
#
_cell.length_a   1.000
_cell.length_b   1.000
_cell.length_c   1.000
_cell.angle_alpha   90.00
_cell.angle_beta   90.00
_cell.angle_gamma   90.00
#
_symmetry.space_group_name_H-M   'P 1'
#
loop_
_entity.id
_entity.type
_entity.pdbx_description
1 polymer ?
#
loop_
_entity_poly.entity_id
_entity_poly.type
_entity_poly.pdbx_seq_one_letter_code
_entity_poly.pdbx_strand_id
1 'polypeptide(L)'
;MRITKNGQLIQSVEDWFRYAPPKGGADQWRDGRSAKEFARAWVESGSVSVPDELVALLSSHPDTQSAVLENGEPEARLAFDRRVGEVRNADLAVRAVSGSAPLALTIEAKADEPFDQLVPDTLADALDRILERGRGGGIDRVRDLATSLLPPPRRALPPLRLLRYQLLTAVAGSLAWARQLEAPRAVLVIHEFHTSQTSARKLQGNALDLDLFVTRLTAGALRGLAVGSLVGPIRVPGDPLFDKPADLYLGKIVRRVSPPGP
;
A
#
# COMPACT_ATOMS: atom_id res chain seq x y z
N MET A 1 10.01 17.87 -3.64
CA MET A 1 8.98 16.91 -4.14
C MET A 1 7.76 17.67 -4.65
N ARG A 2 7.04 17.15 -5.66
CA ARG A 2 5.75 17.67 -6.14
C ARG A 2 4.69 16.58 -5.99
N ILE A 3 3.45 16.98 -5.72
CA ILE A 3 2.29 16.07 -5.75
C ILE A 3 1.35 16.57 -6.84
N THR A 4 0.97 15.70 -7.78
CA THR A 4 0.11 16.06 -8.91
C THR A 4 -0.93 14.96 -9.18
N LYS A 5 -2.11 15.35 -9.67
CA LYS A 5 -3.12 14.41 -10.19
C LYS A 5 -3.68 14.94 -11.51
N ASN A 6 -3.59 14.14 -12.58
CA ASN A 6 -4.04 14.53 -13.92
C ASN A 6 -3.49 15.90 -14.38
N GLY A 7 -2.21 16.18 -14.08
CA GLY A 7 -1.55 17.44 -14.40
C GLY A 7 -1.86 18.60 -13.44
N GLN A 8 -2.78 18.44 -12.47
CA GLN A 8 -3.09 19.47 -11.47
C GLN A 8 -2.14 19.32 -10.28
N LEU A 9 -1.56 20.44 -9.85
CA LEU A 9 -0.70 20.51 -8.68
C LEU A 9 -1.57 20.46 -7.40
N ILE A 10 -1.15 19.70 -6.41
CA ILE A 10 -1.81 19.58 -5.12
C ILE A 10 -0.91 20.23 -4.07
N GLN A 11 -1.41 21.29 -3.45
CA GLN A 11 -0.68 22.09 -2.47
C GLN A 11 -1.44 22.25 -1.14
N SER A 12 -2.71 21.88 -1.13
CA SER A 12 -3.57 21.95 0.06
C SER A 12 -4.41 20.70 0.25
N VAL A 13 -5.00 20.55 1.42
CA VAL A 13 -5.94 19.46 1.74
C VAL A 13 -7.21 19.54 0.85
N GLU A 14 -7.62 20.75 0.51
CA GLU A 14 -8.74 21.03 -0.40
C GLU A 14 -8.42 20.62 -1.83
N ASP A 15 -7.19 20.92 -2.33
CA ASP A 15 -6.74 20.46 -3.64
C ASP A 15 -6.71 18.93 -3.70
N TRP A 16 -6.23 18.29 -2.60
CA TRP A 16 -6.20 16.83 -2.54
C TRP A 16 -7.57 16.23 -2.72
N PHE A 17 -8.57 16.70 -1.95
CA PHE A 17 -9.95 16.23 -2.11
C PHE A 17 -10.54 16.55 -3.47
N ARG A 18 -10.24 17.73 -4.01
CA ARG A 18 -10.77 18.18 -5.30
C ARG A 18 -10.27 17.37 -6.48
N TYR A 19 -8.98 17.02 -6.49
CA TYR A 19 -8.33 16.38 -7.63
C TYR A 19 -8.13 14.87 -7.47
N ALA A 20 -8.04 14.40 -6.24
CA ALA A 20 -7.83 12.99 -5.89
C ALA A 20 -8.73 12.58 -4.71
N PRO A 21 -10.07 12.66 -4.84
CA PRO A 21 -10.96 12.21 -3.77
C PRO A 21 -10.82 10.71 -3.56
N PRO A 22 -10.96 10.21 -2.31
CA PRO A 22 -11.02 8.79 -2.05
C PRO A 22 -12.25 8.18 -2.73
N LYS A 23 -12.22 6.86 -2.99
CA LYS A 23 -13.28 6.14 -3.70
C LYS A 23 -14.66 6.34 -3.06
N GLY A 24 -14.77 6.40 -1.74
CA GLY A 24 -16.02 6.67 -1.00
C GLY A 24 -16.37 8.15 -0.88
N GLY A 25 -15.63 9.04 -1.55
CA GLY A 25 -15.95 10.49 -1.57
C GLY A 25 -15.95 11.12 -0.18
N ALA A 26 -16.93 11.99 0.07
CA ALA A 26 -17.06 12.75 1.32
C ALA A 26 -17.20 11.87 2.57
N ASP A 27 -17.74 10.67 2.45
CA ASP A 27 -17.93 9.76 3.59
C ASP A 27 -16.58 9.24 4.14
N GLN A 28 -15.57 9.10 3.30
CA GLN A 28 -14.21 8.76 3.69
C GLN A 28 -13.34 10.00 4.00
N TRP A 29 -13.81 11.20 3.61
CA TRP A 29 -13.09 12.46 3.81
C TRP A 29 -13.53 13.17 5.10
N ARG A 30 -13.26 12.54 6.24
CA ARG A 30 -13.61 13.08 7.56
C ARG A 30 -12.37 13.10 8.45
N ASP A 31 -12.39 13.99 9.46
CA ASP A 31 -11.37 14.02 10.48
C ASP A 31 -11.25 12.66 11.18
N GLY A 32 -10.03 12.23 11.41
CA GLY A 32 -9.75 10.93 11.99
C GLY A 32 -9.83 9.73 11.03
N ARG A 33 -10.14 9.94 9.73
CA ARG A 33 -10.10 8.90 8.71
C ARG A 33 -8.80 8.97 7.93
N SER A 34 -8.30 7.80 7.49
CA SER A 34 -7.01 7.67 6.83
C SER A 34 -6.82 8.64 5.66
N ALA A 35 -7.79 8.76 4.76
CA ALA A 35 -7.67 9.59 3.56
C ALA A 35 -7.40 11.06 3.88
N LYS A 36 -8.13 11.66 4.83
CA LYS A 36 -7.95 13.06 5.20
C LYS A 36 -6.71 13.30 6.03
N GLU A 37 -6.43 12.43 7.01
CA GLU A 37 -5.22 12.53 7.82
C GLU A 37 -3.96 12.31 7.00
N PHE A 38 -4.04 11.44 6.00
CA PHE A 38 -2.95 11.23 5.05
C PHE A 38 -2.67 12.50 4.22
N ALA A 39 -3.72 13.11 3.64
CA ALA A 39 -3.55 14.37 2.91
C ALA A 39 -2.94 15.47 3.80
N ARG A 40 -3.42 15.63 5.05
CA ARG A 40 -2.84 16.57 6.02
C ARG A 40 -1.36 16.33 6.26
N ALA A 41 -0.97 15.07 6.41
CA ALA A 41 0.43 14.71 6.63
C ALA A 41 1.37 15.18 5.52
N TRP A 42 0.84 15.41 4.32
CA TRP A 42 1.63 15.81 3.15
C TRP A 42 1.50 17.28 2.76
N VAL A 43 0.38 17.96 3.09
CA VAL A 43 0.08 19.31 2.57
C VAL A 43 -0.55 20.27 3.61
N GLU A 44 -0.49 19.96 4.90
CA GLU A 44 -1.16 20.74 5.95
C GLU A 44 -0.69 22.21 6.01
N SER A 45 0.58 22.46 5.75
CA SER A 45 1.19 23.81 5.83
C SER A 45 1.00 24.67 4.58
N GLY A 46 0.13 24.25 3.64
CA GLY A 46 -0.06 24.96 2.37
C GLY A 46 1.08 24.74 1.36
N SER A 47 1.95 23.78 1.65
CA SER A 47 3.01 23.33 0.76
C SER A 47 3.26 21.84 0.96
N VAL A 48 3.78 21.15 -0.07
CA VAL A 48 4.12 19.73 0.03
C VAL A 48 5.28 19.55 1.01
N SER A 49 5.05 18.75 2.05
CA SER A 49 6.04 18.33 3.04
C SER A 49 6.08 16.81 3.11
N VAL A 50 7.27 16.23 3.07
CA VAL A 50 7.41 14.78 3.30
C VAL A 50 7.30 14.51 4.80
N PRO A 51 6.43 13.57 5.24
CA PRO A 51 6.30 13.23 6.65
C PRO A 51 7.63 12.81 7.28
N ASP A 52 7.97 13.36 8.45
CA ASP A 52 9.24 13.09 9.14
C ASP A 52 9.44 11.61 9.45
N GLU A 53 8.36 10.91 9.80
CA GLU A 53 8.39 9.46 10.06
C GLU A 53 8.72 8.65 8.79
N LEU A 54 8.36 9.15 7.59
CA LEU A 54 8.75 8.53 6.33
C LEU A 54 10.22 8.80 6.01
N VAL A 55 10.69 10.02 6.25
CA VAL A 55 12.11 10.37 6.09
C VAL A 55 12.97 9.50 7.00
N ALA A 56 12.58 9.36 8.27
CA ALA A 56 13.27 8.51 9.24
C ALA A 56 13.28 7.04 8.80
N LEU A 57 12.14 6.52 8.30
CA LEU A 57 12.04 5.15 7.80
C LEU A 57 12.99 4.91 6.63
N LEU A 58 12.97 5.76 5.61
CA LEU A 58 13.83 5.61 4.43
C LEU A 58 15.31 5.73 4.79
N SER A 59 15.65 6.61 5.74
CA SER A 59 17.02 6.79 6.23
C SER A 59 17.55 5.61 7.05
N SER A 60 16.67 4.75 7.54
CA SER A 60 17.04 3.60 8.39
C SER A 60 17.62 2.41 7.61
N HIS A 61 17.51 2.40 6.28
CA HIS A 61 17.95 1.26 5.46
C HIS A 61 18.99 1.69 4.41
N PRO A 62 20.10 0.97 4.24
CA PRO A 62 21.19 1.34 3.32
C PRO A 62 20.73 1.58 1.87
N ASP A 63 19.77 0.78 1.39
CA ASP A 63 19.29 0.86 0.01
C ASP A 63 18.36 2.06 -0.25
N THR A 64 17.87 2.72 0.80
CA THR A 64 16.94 3.85 0.69
C THR A 64 17.40 5.10 1.43
N GLN A 65 18.49 5.06 2.20
CA GLN A 65 18.94 6.19 3.03
C GLN A 65 19.27 7.47 2.22
N SER A 66 19.60 7.33 0.94
CA SER A 66 19.85 8.44 0.03
C SER A 66 18.65 8.75 -0.86
N ALA A 67 17.45 8.28 -0.53
CA ALA A 67 16.28 8.47 -1.36
C ALA A 67 15.86 9.94 -1.43
N VAL A 68 15.73 10.44 -2.64
CA VAL A 68 15.18 11.76 -2.97
C VAL A 68 13.83 11.56 -3.65
N LEU A 69 12.77 12.03 -2.99
CA LEU A 69 11.40 11.93 -3.51
C LEU A 69 11.16 13.06 -4.52
N GLU A 70 10.75 12.71 -5.74
CA GLU A 70 10.59 13.66 -6.85
C GLU A 70 9.14 14.06 -7.07
N ASN A 71 8.31 13.08 -7.45
CA ASN A 71 6.91 13.30 -7.83
C ASN A 71 6.02 12.26 -7.16
N GLY A 72 4.88 12.69 -6.63
CA GLY A 72 3.84 11.85 -6.07
C GLY A 72 2.52 11.99 -6.82
N GLU A 73 1.80 10.87 -6.96
CA GLU A 73 0.46 10.82 -7.50
C GLU A 73 -0.47 10.17 -6.46
N PRO A 74 -1.43 10.92 -5.87
CA PRO A 74 -2.41 10.34 -4.96
C PRO A 74 -3.48 9.56 -5.74
N GLU A 75 -4.09 8.57 -5.09
CA GLU A 75 -5.07 7.66 -5.71
C GLU A 75 -4.56 7.12 -7.05
N ALA A 76 -3.26 6.73 -7.06
CA ALA A 76 -2.59 6.28 -8.27
C ALA A 76 -3.09 4.91 -8.71
N ARG A 77 -3.49 4.81 -9.99
CA ARG A 77 -3.99 3.56 -10.57
C ARG A 77 -2.82 2.69 -11.03
N LEU A 78 -2.55 1.62 -10.30
CA LEU A 78 -1.43 0.72 -10.54
C LEU A 78 -1.92 -0.63 -11.10
N ALA A 79 -1.93 -0.76 -12.42
CA ALA A 79 -2.32 -1.98 -13.09
C ALA A 79 -1.19 -3.02 -13.02
N PHE A 80 -1.40 -4.11 -12.29
CA PHE A 80 -0.45 -5.22 -12.19
C PHE A 80 -0.81 -6.38 -13.12
N ASP A 81 -2.04 -6.42 -13.65
CA ASP A 81 -2.50 -7.39 -14.64
C ASP A 81 -3.22 -6.70 -15.82
N ARG A 82 -3.57 -7.48 -16.85
CA ARG A 82 -4.30 -7.00 -18.04
C ARG A 82 -5.80 -7.28 -17.97
N ARG A 83 -6.32 -7.73 -16.82
CA ARG A 83 -7.73 -8.09 -16.68
C ARG A 83 -8.61 -6.86 -16.63
N VAL A 84 -9.80 -6.99 -17.24
CA VAL A 84 -10.86 -5.97 -17.11
C VAL A 84 -11.39 -6.01 -15.66
N GLY A 85 -11.57 -4.86 -15.08
CA GLY A 85 -12.12 -4.71 -13.74
C GLY A 85 -11.45 -3.61 -12.93
N GLU A 86 -11.61 -3.66 -11.63
CA GLU A 86 -11.05 -2.66 -10.74
C GLU A 86 -9.52 -2.72 -10.71
N VAL A 87 -8.89 -1.59 -11.01
CA VAL A 87 -7.44 -1.42 -10.91
C VAL A 87 -7.11 -1.01 -9.48
N ARG A 88 -6.00 -1.53 -8.94
CA ARG A 88 -5.50 -1.12 -7.63
C ARG A 88 -5.22 0.39 -7.62
N ASN A 89 -5.79 1.09 -6.65
CA ASN A 89 -5.37 2.43 -6.28
C ASN A 89 -4.41 2.34 -5.10
N ALA A 90 -3.26 3.00 -5.19
CA ALA A 90 -2.41 3.30 -4.05
C ALA A 90 -2.77 4.69 -3.52
N ASP A 91 -2.84 4.87 -2.20
CA ASP A 91 -3.16 6.18 -1.63
C ASP A 91 -2.15 7.25 -2.07
N LEU A 92 -0.88 6.85 -2.25
CA LEU A 92 0.13 7.66 -2.94
C LEU A 92 1.15 6.76 -3.63
N ALA A 93 1.42 6.99 -4.91
CA ALA A 93 2.58 6.45 -5.61
C ALA A 93 3.61 7.55 -5.83
N VAL A 94 4.86 7.30 -5.46
CA VAL A 94 5.94 8.27 -5.52
C VAL A 94 7.07 7.73 -6.40
N ARG A 95 7.50 8.56 -7.33
CA ARG A 95 8.78 8.40 -8.02
C ARG A 95 9.88 8.98 -7.15
N ALA A 96 10.90 8.20 -6.89
CA ALA A 96 12.08 8.63 -6.14
C ALA A 96 13.36 8.15 -6.84
N VAL A 97 14.49 8.65 -6.40
CA VAL A 97 15.82 8.20 -6.81
C VAL A 97 16.61 7.89 -5.55
N SER A 98 17.32 6.75 -5.51
CA SER A 98 18.25 6.40 -4.44
C SER A 98 19.63 6.11 -5.02
N GLY A 99 20.59 6.97 -4.73
CA GLY A 99 21.84 7.04 -5.48
C GLY A 99 21.58 7.47 -6.93
N SER A 100 21.99 6.65 -7.90
CA SER A 100 21.72 6.88 -9.34
C SER A 100 20.56 6.06 -9.89
N ALA A 101 19.93 5.21 -9.07
CA ALA A 101 18.89 4.28 -9.53
C ALA A 101 17.48 4.81 -9.18
N PRO A 102 16.49 4.62 -10.08
CA PRO A 102 15.10 4.91 -9.75
C PRO A 102 14.62 4.02 -8.61
N LEU A 103 13.74 4.56 -7.77
CA LEU A 103 13.09 3.90 -6.64
C LEU A 103 11.59 4.12 -6.76
N ALA A 104 10.83 3.04 -6.75
CA ALA A 104 9.37 3.09 -6.71
C ALA A 104 8.91 3.01 -5.25
N LEU A 105 8.18 4.04 -4.78
CA LEU A 105 7.60 4.05 -3.44
C LEU A 105 6.08 4.13 -3.58
N THR A 106 5.38 3.28 -2.84
CA THR A 106 3.92 3.35 -2.68
C THR A 106 3.56 3.39 -1.21
N ILE A 107 2.50 4.10 -0.89
CA ILE A 107 2.02 4.23 0.48
C ILE A 107 0.57 3.80 0.55
N GLU A 108 0.26 3.04 1.58
CA GLU A 108 -1.09 2.63 1.98
C GLU A 108 -1.39 3.25 3.34
N ALA A 109 -2.37 4.12 3.39
CA ALA A 109 -2.79 4.81 4.61
C ALA A 109 -3.87 4.02 5.34
N LYS A 110 -3.77 3.93 6.66
CA LYS A 110 -4.75 3.28 7.54
C LYS A 110 -4.99 4.11 8.80
N ALA A 111 -6.24 4.13 9.25
CA ALA A 111 -6.59 4.66 10.56
C ALA A 111 -7.37 3.62 11.37
N ASP A 112 -8.68 3.52 11.15
CA ASP A 112 -9.56 2.61 11.88
C ASP A 112 -10.19 1.52 11.00
N GLU A 113 -9.95 1.57 9.69
CA GLU A 113 -10.41 0.61 8.71
C GLU A 113 -9.47 -0.60 8.57
N PRO A 114 -10.02 -1.81 8.32
CA PRO A 114 -9.20 -2.99 8.05
C PRO A 114 -8.55 -2.92 6.66
N PHE A 115 -7.66 -3.88 6.37
CA PHE A 115 -7.10 -4.10 5.03
C PHE A 115 -8.08 -4.83 4.11
N ASP A 116 -9.28 -4.24 3.93
CA ASP A 116 -10.35 -4.79 3.09
C ASP A 116 -10.76 -6.23 3.49
N GLN A 117 -11.34 -6.98 2.57
CA GLN A 117 -11.83 -8.34 2.76
C GLN A 117 -10.71 -9.36 2.94
N LEU A 118 -11.03 -10.48 3.60
CA LEU A 118 -10.19 -11.68 3.52
C LEU A 118 -10.23 -12.28 2.11
N VAL A 119 -9.19 -12.98 1.73
CA VAL A 119 -9.11 -13.65 0.42
C VAL A 119 -10.29 -14.61 0.14
N PRO A 120 -10.80 -15.41 1.09
CA PRO A 120 -11.99 -16.22 0.87
C PRO A 120 -13.23 -15.43 0.48
N ASP A 121 -13.47 -14.27 1.11
CA ASP A 121 -14.63 -13.42 0.83
C ASP A 121 -14.51 -12.84 -0.60
N THR A 122 -13.31 -12.40 -0.98
CA THR A 122 -13.03 -11.95 -2.36
C THR A 122 -13.26 -13.06 -3.41
N LEU A 123 -12.91 -14.31 -3.07
CA LEU A 123 -13.15 -15.46 -3.94
C LEU A 123 -14.64 -15.78 -4.06
N ALA A 124 -15.39 -15.71 -2.95
CA ALA A 124 -16.84 -15.91 -2.95
C ALA A 124 -17.52 -14.85 -3.83
N ASP A 125 -17.21 -13.55 -3.63
CA ASP A 125 -17.74 -12.46 -4.46
C ASP A 125 -17.37 -12.62 -5.95
N ALA A 126 -16.19 -13.16 -6.25
CA ALA A 126 -15.77 -13.41 -7.63
C ALA A 126 -16.55 -14.54 -8.26
N LEU A 127 -16.84 -15.61 -7.51
CA LEU A 127 -17.66 -16.74 -7.95
C LEU A 127 -19.12 -16.30 -8.20
N ASP A 128 -19.71 -15.54 -7.27
CA ASP A 128 -21.08 -15.02 -7.41
C ASP A 128 -21.22 -14.17 -8.68
N ARG A 129 -20.24 -13.31 -8.96
CA ARG A 129 -20.21 -12.53 -10.22
C ARG A 129 -20.14 -13.41 -11.48
N ILE A 130 -19.44 -14.55 -11.41
CA ILE A 130 -19.39 -15.51 -12.54
C ILE A 130 -20.76 -16.16 -12.74
N LEU A 131 -21.42 -16.59 -11.63
CA LEU A 131 -22.74 -17.22 -11.67
C LEU A 131 -23.81 -16.24 -12.17
N GLU A 132 -23.75 -14.98 -11.76
CA GLU A 132 -24.70 -13.94 -12.19
C GLU A 132 -24.49 -13.49 -13.66
N ARG A 133 -23.24 -13.36 -14.11
CA ARG A 133 -22.88 -12.72 -15.38
C ARG A 133 -22.29 -13.67 -16.43
N GLY A 134 -22.11 -14.94 -16.09
CA GLY A 134 -21.49 -15.95 -16.94
C GLY A 134 -19.99 -15.73 -17.22
N ARG A 135 -19.37 -14.73 -16.59
CA ARG A 135 -17.95 -14.36 -16.79
C ARG A 135 -17.38 -13.59 -15.61
N GLY A 136 -16.07 -13.71 -15.40
CA GLY A 136 -15.31 -12.96 -14.40
C GLY A 136 -13.89 -13.46 -14.28
N GLY A 137 -12.92 -12.57 -14.08
CA GLY A 137 -11.50 -12.89 -13.91
C GLY A 137 -11.01 -12.82 -12.46
N GLY A 138 -11.91 -12.66 -11.47
CA GLY A 138 -11.53 -12.45 -10.08
C GLY A 138 -10.84 -13.64 -9.44
N ILE A 139 -11.32 -14.86 -9.70
CA ILE A 139 -10.69 -16.10 -9.18
C ILE A 139 -9.27 -16.24 -9.73
N ASP A 140 -9.10 -16.07 -11.04
CA ASP A 140 -7.78 -16.14 -11.66
C ASP A 140 -6.85 -15.03 -11.17
N ARG A 141 -7.39 -13.83 -10.90
CA ARG A 141 -6.61 -12.73 -10.32
C ARG A 141 -6.07 -13.09 -8.94
N VAL A 142 -6.89 -13.65 -8.07
CA VAL A 142 -6.46 -14.11 -6.73
C VAL A 142 -5.41 -15.20 -6.85
N ARG A 143 -5.61 -16.19 -7.75
CA ARG A 143 -4.62 -17.25 -8.02
C ARG A 143 -3.29 -16.66 -8.46
N ASP A 144 -3.30 -15.77 -9.46
CA ASP A 144 -2.08 -15.20 -10.03
C ASP A 144 -1.35 -14.31 -9.02
N LEU A 145 -2.07 -13.52 -8.20
CA LEU A 145 -1.49 -12.76 -7.10
C LEU A 145 -0.80 -13.68 -6.08
N ALA A 146 -1.50 -14.74 -5.65
CA ALA A 146 -0.95 -15.67 -4.67
C ALA A 146 0.29 -16.40 -5.23
N THR A 147 0.27 -16.81 -6.49
CA THR A 147 1.39 -17.50 -7.14
C THR A 147 2.59 -16.57 -7.34
N SER A 148 2.34 -15.33 -7.78
CA SER A 148 3.42 -14.38 -8.08
C SER A 148 4.08 -13.78 -6.85
N LEU A 149 3.37 -13.72 -5.72
CA LEU A 149 3.86 -13.00 -4.54
C LEU A 149 4.26 -13.92 -3.39
N LEU A 150 3.57 -15.03 -3.23
CA LEU A 150 3.72 -15.86 -2.04
C LEU A 150 4.57 -17.11 -2.32
N PRO A 151 5.48 -17.47 -1.42
CA PRO A 151 6.18 -18.75 -1.53
C PRO A 151 5.18 -19.91 -1.49
N PRO A 152 5.57 -21.12 -1.96
CA PRO A 152 4.70 -22.30 -1.89
C PRO A 152 4.13 -22.52 -0.50
N PRO A 153 2.88 -23.02 -0.36
CA PRO A 153 2.25 -23.23 0.92
C PRO A 153 3.02 -24.28 1.73
N ARG A 154 3.25 -23.99 3.02
CA ARG A 154 3.85 -24.91 3.99
C ARG A 154 3.00 -24.91 5.25
N ARG A 155 2.94 -26.04 5.97
CA ARG A 155 2.09 -26.22 7.17
C ARG A 155 2.36 -25.16 8.26
N ALA A 156 3.61 -24.70 8.38
CA ALA A 156 4.02 -23.74 9.39
C ALA A 156 3.73 -22.27 9.02
N LEU A 157 3.27 -22.01 7.77
CA LEU A 157 3.01 -20.63 7.30
C LEU A 157 1.51 -20.31 7.38
N PRO A 158 1.15 -19.04 7.59
CA PRO A 158 -0.24 -18.61 7.55
C PRO A 158 -0.90 -19.03 6.23
N PRO A 159 -2.04 -19.70 6.26
CA PRO A 159 -2.75 -20.11 5.05
C PRO A 159 -3.38 -18.90 4.37
N LEU A 160 -3.58 -18.97 3.04
CA LEU A 160 -4.13 -17.90 2.22
C LEU A 160 -5.48 -17.37 2.75
N ARG A 161 -6.30 -18.24 3.37
CA ARG A 161 -7.61 -17.87 3.92
C ARG A 161 -7.56 -16.85 5.09
N LEU A 162 -6.38 -16.65 5.69
CA LEU A 162 -6.18 -15.67 6.77
C LEU A 162 -5.59 -14.35 6.28
N LEU A 163 -5.30 -14.24 4.98
CA LEU A 163 -4.68 -13.05 4.42
C LEU A 163 -5.74 -12.08 3.88
N ARG A 164 -5.42 -10.79 4.00
CA ARG A 164 -6.23 -9.71 3.42
C ARG A 164 -5.89 -9.50 1.96
N TYR A 165 -6.91 -9.41 1.13
CA TYR A 165 -6.76 -9.23 -0.32
C TYR A 165 -6.03 -7.91 -0.67
N GLN A 166 -6.32 -6.84 0.07
CA GLN A 166 -5.68 -5.56 -0.14
C GLN A 166 -4.15 -5.60 0.02
N LEU A 167 -3.62 -6.38 0.95
CA LEU A 167 -2.17 -6.50 1.13
C LEU A 167 -1.48 -7.19 -0.07
N LEU A 168 -2.14 -8.19 -0.67
CA LEU A 168 -1.66 -8.80 -1.92
C LEU A 168 -1.65 -7.78 -3.06
N THR A 169 -2.73 -7.04 -3.23
CA THR A 169 -2.84 -6.04 -4.31
C THR A 169 -1.93 -4.84 -4.07
N ALA A 170 -1.66 -4.45 -2.82
CA ALA A 170 -0.73 -3.38 -2.49
C ALA A 170 0.71 -3.74 -2.91
N VAL A 171 1.18 -4.96 -2.58
CA VAL A 171 2.49 -5.44 -3.05
C VAL A 171 2.54 -5.54 -4.57
N ALA A 172 1.51 -6.10 -5.21
CA ALA A 172 1.45 -6.19 -6.67
C ALA A 172 1.46 -4.80 -7.33
N GLY A 173 0.73 -3.83 -6.77
CA GLY A 173 0.75 -2.44 -7.22
C GLY A 173 2.13 -1.80 -7.11
N SER A 174 2.84 -2.03 -5.98
CA SER A 174 4.20 -1.52 -5.79
C SER A 174 5.19 -2.08 -6.81
N LEU A 175 5.11 -3.39 -7.09
CA LEU A 175 5.93 -4.04 -8.12
C LEU A 175 5.56 -3.57 -9.53
N ALA A 176 4.28 -3.34 -9.81
CA ALA A 176 3.83 -2.76 -11.08
C ALA A 176 4.35 -1.32 -11.26
N TRP A 177 4.36 -0.54 -10.20
CA TRP A 177 4.93 0.80 -10.19
C TRP A 177 6.44 0.76 -10.46
N ALA A 178 7.17 -0.16 -9.80
CA ALA A 178 8.59 -0.35 -10.08
C ALA A 178 8.85 -0.75 -11.53
N ARG A 179 8.06 -1.67 -12.09
CA ARG A 179 8.15 -2.04 -13.52
C ARG A 179 7.91 -0.84 -14.43
N GLN A 180 6.93 0.01 -14.14
CA GLN A 180 6.62 1.21 -14.92
C GLN A 180 7.75 2.25 -14.89
N LEU A 181 8.46 2.34 -13.77
CA LEU A 181 9.60 3.26 -13.59
C LEU A 181 10.94 2.63 -13.99
N GLU A 182 10.95 1.35 -14.40
CA GLU A 182 12.18 0.56 -14.59
C GLU A 182 13.07 0.58 -13.34
N ALA A 183 12.44 0.63 -12.18
CA ALA A 183 13.10 0.71 -10.89
C ALA A 183 13.51 -0.69 -10.40
N PRO A 184 14.76 -0.89 -9.97
CA PRO A 184 15.21 -2.16 -9.40
C PRO A 184 14.62 -2.44 -8.01
N ARG A 185 14.05 -1.42 -7.36
CA ARG A 185 13.52 -1.49 -6.00
C ARG A 185 12.10 -0.95 -5.92
N ALA A 186 11.24 -1.68 -5.22
CA ALA A 186 9.87 -1.30 -4.86
C ALA A 186 9.76 -1.19 -3.34
N VAL A 187 9.31 -0.06 -2.83
CA VAL A 187 9.05 0.15 -1.40
C VAL A 187 7.55 0.30 -1.20
N LEU A 188 6.95 -0.55 -0.37
CA LEU A 188 5.59 -0.39 0.14
C LEU A 188 5.64 0.05 1.60
N VAL A 189 5.02 1.17 1.92
CA VAL A 189 4.91 1.68 3.30
C VAL A 189 3.46 1.63 3.75
N ILE A 190 3.22 1.02 4.89
CA ILE A 190 1.94 1.13 5.61
C ILE A 190 2.05 2.32 6.56
N HIS A 191 1.26 3.36 6.33
CA HIS A 191 1.20 4.56 7.16
C HIS A 191 -0.06 4.55 8.01
N GLU A 192 0.08 4.22 9.28
CA GLU A 192 -1.04 4.19 10.23
C GLU A 192 -1.23 5.54 10.93
N PHE A 193 -2.48 5.99 11.00
CA PHE A 193 -2.88 7.20 11.72
C PHE A 193 -3.63 6.82 12.99
N HIS A 194 -3.03 7.07 14.15
CA HIS A 194 -3.67 6.86 15.43
C HIS A 194 -4.42 8.13 15.83
N THR A 195 -5.72 8.09 15.72
CA THR A 195 -6.63 9.21 15.99
C THR A 195 -7.52 8.91 17.21
N SER A 196 -8.32 9.87 17.63
CA SER A 196 -9.32 9.67 18.69
C SER A 196 -10.40 8.63 18.33
N GLN A 197 -10.56 8.30 17.04
CA GLN A 197 -11.51 7.30 16.54
C GLN A 197 -10.91 5.89 16.44
N THR A 198 -9.59 5.77 16.60
CA THR A 198 -8.87 4.51 16.45
C THR A 198 -8.88 3.73 17.76
N SER A 199 -9.60 2.61 17.82
CA SER A 199 -9.63 1.78 19.02
C SER A 199 -8.45 0.78 19.06
N ALA A 200 -8.04 0.39 20.27
CA ALA A 200 -6.99 -0.61 20.45
C ALA A 200 -7.30 -1.93 19.74
N ARG A 201 -8.57 -2.35 19.70
CA ARG A 201 -9.02 -3.56 18.99
C ARG A 201 -8.75 -3.47 17.47
N LYS A 202 -9.03 -2.32 16.85
CA LYS A 202 -8.81 -2.10 15.42
C LYS A 202 -7.32 -2.09 15.09
N LEU A 203 -6.50 -1.42 15.92
CA LEU A 203 -5.05 -1.42 15.77
C LEU A 203 -4.46 -2.83 15.88
N GLN A 204 -4.90 -3.61 16.87
CA GLN A 204 -4.46 -5.00 17.04
C GLN A 204 -4.90 -5.86 15.84
N GLY A 205 -6.11 -5.67 15.32
CA GLY A 205 -6.58 -6.36 14.13
C GLY A 205 -5.70 -6.08 12.91
N ASN A 206 -5.43 -4.81 12.62
CA ASN A 206 -4.57 -4.43 11.50
C ASN A 206 -3.12 -4.91 11.68
N ALA A 207 -2.59 -4.86 12.91
CA ALA A 207 -1.27 -5.39 13.22
C ALA A 207 -1.20 -6.90 12.96
N LEU A 208 -2.19 -7.67 13.43
CA LEU A 208 -2.25 -9.12 13.19
C LEU A 208 -2.36 -9.45 11.69
N ASP A 209 -3.22 -8.76 10.95
CA ASP A 209 -3.38 -8.96 9.51
C ASP A 209 -2.05 -8.72 8.76
N LEU A 210 -1.34 -7.65 9.12
CA LEU A 210 -0.03 -7.32 8.55
C LEU A 210 1.04 -8.36 8.93
N ASP A 211 1.08 -8.79 10.19
CA ASP A 211 2.04 -9.79 10.69
C ASP A 211 1.85 -11.15 10.01
N LEU A 212 0.61 -11.60 9.84
CA LEU A 212 0.28 -12.82 9.10
C LEU A 212 0.74 -12.71 7.64
N PHE A 213 0.48 -11.57 7.02
CA PHE A 213 0.88 -11.33 5.64
C PHE A 213 2.41 -11.32 5.48
N VAL A 214 3.14 -10.57 6.31
CA VAL A 214 4.61 -10.49 6.29
C VAL A 214 5.23 -11.86 6.54
N THR A 215 4.71 -12.61 7.53
CA THR A 215 5.17 -13.98 7.81
C THR A 215 5.00 -14.87 6.59
N ARG A 216 3.85 -14.76 5.90
CA ARG A 216 3.57 -15.57 4.71
C ARG A 216 4.42 -15.16 3.52
N LEU A 217 4.58 -13.86 3.29
CA LEU A 217 5.35 -13.28 2.18
C LEU A 217 6.84 -13.64 2.28
N THR A 218 7.40 -13.63 3.49
CA THR A 218 8.82 -13.90 3.75
C THR A 218 9.15 -15.37 4.05
N ALA A 219 8.23 -16.29 3.77
CA ALA A 219 8.38 -17.72 4.10
C ALA A 219 8.68 -18.00 5.59
N GLY A 220 8.25 -17.12 6.49
CA GLY A 220 8.48 -17.23 7.93
C GLY A 220 9.81 -16.66 8.42
N ALA A 221 10.60 -16.03 7.53
CA ALA A 221 11.86 -15.37 7.94
C ALA A 221 11.57 -14.17 8.87
N LEU A 222 10.44 -13.49 8.66
CA LEU A 222 9.94 -12.43 9.55
C LEU A 222 8.58 -12.84 10.10
N ARG A 223 8.30 -12.46 11.35
CA ARG A 223 7.03 -12.77 12.03
C ARG A 223 6.16 -11.54 12.25
N GLY A 224 6.50 -10.43 11.63
CA GLY A 224 5.78 -9.16 11.72
C GLY A 224 6.63 -8.01 11.21
N LEU A 225 6.06 -6.81 11.28
CA LEU A 225 6.70 -5.58 10.84
C LEU A 225 6.64 -4.55 11.97
N ALA A 226 7.78 -4.25 12.58
CA ALA A 226 7.87 -3.26 13.63
C ALA A 226 7.67 -1.84 13.08
N VAL A 227 7.06 -0.96 13.88
CA VAL A 227 6.94 0.46 13.55
C VAL A 227 8.32 1.09 13.42
N GLY A 228 8.52 1.90 12.39
CA GLY A 228 9.79 2.56 12.09
C GLY A 228 10.85 1.65 11.48
N SER A 229 10.51 0.39 11.14
CA SER A 229 11.42 -0.50 10.45
C SER A 229 11.08 -0.64 8.96
N LEU A 230 12.11 -0.67 8.13
CA LEU A 230 12.07 -1.01 6.72
C LEU A 230 12.81 -2.33 6.52
N VAL A 231 12.12 -3.34 5.99
CA VAL A 231 12.67 -4.69 5.81
C VAL A 231 12.71 -5.06 4.33
N GLY A 232 13.79 -5.65 3.91
CA GLY A 232 14.05 -6.07 2.52
C GLY A 232 15.54 -6.33 2.30
N PRO A 233 15.96 -6.72 1.10
CA PRO A 233 15.09 -7.03 -0.05
C PRO A 233 14.33 -8.35 0.15
N ILE A 234 13.05 -8.34 -0.17
CA ILE A 234 12.18 -9.51 -0.23
C ILE A 234 12.02 -9.90 -1.69
N ARG A 235 12.45 -11.09 -2.05
CA ARG A 235 12.28 -11.62 -3.40
C ARG A 235 11.00 -12.43 -3.48
N VAL A 236 10.12 -12.05 -4.40
CA VAL A 236 8.88 -12.77 -4.70
C VAL A 236 9.07 -13.70 -5.90
N PRO A 237 8.25 -14.75 -6.06
CA PRO A 237 8.31 -15.67 -7.20
C PRO A 237 8.23 -14.97 -8.56
N GLY A 238 7.34 -13.99 -8.71
CA GLY A 238 7.16 -13.15 -9.88
C GLY A 238 6.09 -13.64 -10.84
N ASP A 239 6.26 -14.81 -11.44
CA ASP A 239 5.30 -15.39 -12.39
C ASP A 239 3.95 -15.74 -11.73
N PRO A 240 2.83 -15.55 -12.46
CA PRO A 240 2.72 -15.10 -13.86
C PRO A 240 2.58 -13.58 -14.04
N LEU A 241 2.65 -12.75 -13.00
CA LEU A 241 2.40 -11.30 -13.12
C LEU A 241 3.66 -10.48 -13.44
N PHE A 242 4.82 -10.97 -13.01
CA PHE A 242 6.08 -10.23 -13.12
C PHE A 242 7.23 -11.16 -13.56
N ASP A 243 7.71 -11.02 -14.80
CA ASP A 243 8.83 -11.82 -15.31
C ASP A 243 10.12 -11.56 -14.54
N LYS A 244 10.34 -10.30 -14.16
CA LYS A 244 11.51 -9.85 -13.36
C LYS A 244 11.05 -8.87 -12.30
N PRO A 245 10.56 -9.35 -11.14
CA PRO A 245 10.12 -8.47 -10.09
C PRO A 245 11.29 -7.68 -9.49
N ALA A 246 11.03 -6.41 -9.16
CA ALA A 246 11.96 -5.61 -8.39
C ALA A 246 12.15 -6.20 -6.99
N ASP A 247 13.29 -5.90 -6.36
CA ASP A 247 13.49 -6.18 -4.94
C ASP A 247 12.45 -5.39 -4.11
N LEU A 248 11.65 -6.09 -3.31
CA LEU A 248 10.57 -5.48 -2.52
C LEU A 248 11.08 -5.14 -1.12
N TYR A 249 10.69 -3.96 -0.65
CA TYR A 249 10.89 -3.50 0.73
C TYR A 249 9.53 -3.18 1.34
N LEU A 250 9.34 -3.57 2.61
CA LEU A 250 8.14 -3.27 3.37
C LEU A 250 8.49 -2.41 4.59
N GLY A 251 7.77 -1.32 4.78
CA GLY A 251 7.90 -0.44 5.92
C GLY A 251 6.58 -0.17 6.63
N LYS A 252 6.66 0.13 7.92
CA LYS A 252 5.52 0.57 8.73
C LYS A 252 5.89 1.82 9.50
N ILE A 253 5.06 2.85 9.37
CA ILE A 253 5.16 4.10 10.14
C ILE A 253 3.83 4.42 10.80
N VAL A 254 3.88 5.20 11.88
CA VAL A 254 2.71 5.61 12.65
C VAL A 254 2.77 7.10 12.91
N ARG A 255 1.68 7.80 12.60
CA ARG A 255 1.45 9.18 13.02
C ARG A 255 0.36 9.24 14.10
N ARG A 256 0.65 9.86 15.23
CA ARG A 256 -0.36 10.15 16.24
C ARG A 256 -0.97 11.51 15.93
N VAL A 257 -2.29 11.52 15.74
CA VAL A 257 -3.05 12.74 15.45
C VAL A 257 -3.71 13.19 16.74
N SER A 258 -3.27 14.35 17.25
CA SER A 258 -3.94 14.98 18.37
C SER A 258 -5.34 15.47 17.94
N PRO A 259 -6.37 15.38 18.81
CA PRO A 259 -7.63 16.02 18.50
C PRO A 259 -7.40 17.52 18.26
N PRO A 260 -8.17 18.13 17.33
CA PRO A 260 -8.11 19.58 17.17
C PRO A 260 -8.34 20.24 18.53
N GLY A 261 -7.49 21.19 18.88
CA GLY A 261 -7.63 21.95 20.12
C GLY A 261 -9.01 22.62 20.18
N PRO A 262 -9.51 22.90 21.38
CA PRO A 262 -10.81 23.55 21.58
C PRO A 262 -10.85 24.95 20.98
#